data_288daeb2bd6b25b1c83a0f83c8940ac4
#
_entry.id   288daeb2bd6b25b1c83a0f83c8940ac4
#
_cell.length_a   1.000
_cell.length_b   1.000
_cell.length_c   1.000
_cell.angle_alpha   90.00
_cell.angle_beta   90.00
_cell.angle_gamma   90.00
#
_symmetry.space_group_name_H-M   'P 1'
#
loop_
_entity.id
_entity.type
_entity.pdbx_description
1 polymer ?
#
loop_
_entity_poly.entity_id
_entity_poly.type
_entity_poly.pdbx_seq_one_letter_code
_entity_poly.pdbx_strand_id
1 'polypeptide(L)'
;MGRSQYIGFLLWTMVLCAQRPPNELFPLTPLNQEQQMVMDKLSNRSVSTLSDAEKLTLANIYLQDRKYSEALSFYDELCDRNPNRFVYQFGRGASAGFLLSGTPSFRSLRYVVQLRTSFEAAVRLQPNAIVARRALLNIYLGLPRLLGGSKAKAKQQLKAIQLINPLEGALAGVIYAIKTNDQSAFDQQAQMAFHDSKHQFEVNDSRYELAMISGHYFDDNKRAKKLLNDFLANANAGDQYPPVFARYRLAELNNDNPLLLNPIIEEVAEIDTFLETYDPLSSYIRNIKPN
;
A
#
# COMPACT_ATOMS: atom_id res chain seq x y z
N MET A 1 18.86 -17.10 32.76
CA MET A 1 19.46 -16.45 31.60
C MET A 1 18.55 -16.71 30.39
N GLY A 2 17.79 -15.78 29.89
CA GLY A 2 16.87 -16.05 28.74
C GLY A 2 15.91 -14.93 28.35
N ARG A 3 15.78 -13.85 29.14
CA ARG A 3 14.84 -12.75 28.81
C ARG A 3 15.45 -11.57 28.02
N SER A 4 16.77 -11.45 28.00
CA SER A 4 17.46 -10.32 27.32
C SER A 4 17.64 -10.52 25.81
N GLN A 5 17.62 -11.76 25.30
CA GLN A 5 17.83 -12.05 23.89
C GLN A 5 16.58 -11.75 23.01
N TYR A 6 15.38 -11.86 23.58
CA TYR A 6 14.15 -11.61 22.83
C TYR A 6 13.85 -10.11 22.59
N ILE A 7 14.34 -9.24 23.49
CA ILE A 7 14.22 -7.78 23.30
C ILE A 7 15.18 -7.30 22.19
N GLY A 8 16.35 -7.89 22.09
CA GLY A 8 17.31 -7.61 21.02
C GLY A 8 16.82 -8.03 19.64
N PHE A 9 16.08 -9.18 19.56
CA PHE A 9 15.54 -9.67 18.28
C PHE A 9 14.35 -8.83 17.79
N LEU A 10 13.48 -8.36 18.69
CA LEU A 10 12.37 -7.44 18.38
C LEU A 10 12.88 -6.05 17.94
N LEU A 11 13.96 -5.57 18.55
CA LEU A 11 14.61 -4.33 18.13
C LEU A 11 15.35 -4.50 16.80
N TRP A 12 15.88 -5.68 16.49
CA TRP A 12 16.59 -5.96 15.24
C TRP A 12 15.65 -6.09 14.04
N THR A 13 14.45 -6.66 14.22
CA THR A 13 13.41 -6.67 13.19
C THR A 13 12.80 -5.28 12.94
N MET A 14 12.80 -4.39 13.95
CA MET A 14 12.40 -2.99 13.75
C MET A 14 13.52 -2.14 13.10
N VAL A 15 14.79 -2.51 13.25
CA VAL A 15 15.93 -1.83 12.61
C VAL A 15 16.04 -2.20 11.11
N LEU A 16 15.55 -3.37 10.69
CA LEU A 16 15.44 -3.72 9.27
C LEU A 16 14.38 -2.89 8.52
N CYS A 17 13.43 -2.27 9.24
CA CYS A 17 12.55 -1.24 8.66
C CYS A 17 13.19 0.16 8.54
N ALA A 18 14.45 0.33 8.93
CA ALA A 18 15.21 1.58 8.77
C ALA A 18 16.03 1.64 7.46
N GLN A 19 15.75 0.76 6.51
CA GLN A 19 16.17 0.97 5.12
C GLN A 19 15.40 2.17 4.57
N ARG A 20 16.05 2.94 3.70
CA ARG A 20 15.47 4.15 3.09
C ARG A 20 14.01 3.91 2.71
N PRO A 21 13.10 4.80 3.05
CA PRO A 21 11.70 4.61 2.70
C PRO A 21 11.59 4.43 1.18
N PRO A 22 10.71 3.53 0.71
CA PRO A 22 10.51 3.28 -0.73
C PRO A 22 10.41 4.54 -1.56
N ASN A 23 9.94 5.58 -0.94
CA ASN A 23 9.67 6.88 -1.51
C ASN A 23 10.91 7.67 -1.94
N GLU A 24 12.10 7.35 -1.44
CA GLU A 24 13.36 7.98 -1.87
C GLU A 24 13.93 7.31 -3.12
N LEU A 25 13.54 6.07 -3.39
CA LEU A 25 14.06 5.26 -4.50
C LEU A 25 13.26 5.41 -5.80
N PHE A 26 12.02 5.92 -5.75
CA PHE A 26 11.15 5.99 -6.93
C PHE A 26 10.80 7.43 -7.28
N PRO A 27 10.83 7.79 -8.58
CA PRO A 27 10.44 9.12 -8.99
C PRO A 27 8.99 9.39 -8.57
N LEU A 28 8.77 10.58 -8.04
CA LEU A 28 7.44 11.12 -7.76
C LEU A 28 6.61 11.13 -9.03
N THR A 29 5.33 10.79 -8.93
CA THR A 29 4.39 11.29 -9.91
C THR A 29 4.31 12.80 -9.70
N PRO A 30 4.86 13.62 -10.61
CA PRO A 30 4.93 15.06 -10.38
C PRO A 30 3.51 15.62 -10.25
N LEU A 31 3.37 16.63 -9.42
CA LEU A 31 2.14 17.42 -9.38
C LEU A 31 1.89 17.99 -10.78
N ASN A 32 0.64 17.93 -11.25
CA ASN A 32 0.29 18.61 -12.48
C ASN A 32 0.29 20.16 -12.24
N GLN A 33 0.25 20.91 -13.34
CA GLN A 33 0.36 22.37 -13.27
C GLN A 33 -0.75 23.00 -12.41
N GLU A 34 -1.97 22.46 -12.46
CA GLU A 34 -3.09 22.94 -11.66
C GLU A 34 -2.86 22.68 -10.16
N GLN A 35 -2.43 21.48 -9.81
CA GLN A 35 -2.09 21.13 -8.43
C GLN A 35 -0.97 22.01 -7.87
N GLN A 36 0.06 22.27 -8.69
CA GLN A 36 1.16 23.16 -8.29
C GLN A 36 0.65 24.58 -8.04
N MET A 37 -0.15 25.15 -8.95
CA MET A 37 -0.74 26.48 -8.76
C MET A 37 -1.64 26.57 -7.53
N VAL A 38 -2.45 25.52 -7.27
CA VAL A 38 -3.31 25.47 -6.08
C VAL A 38 -2.46 25.39 -4.81
N MET A 39 -1.43 24.57 -4.79
CA MET A 39 -0.49 24.44 -3.67
C MET A 39 0.16 25.80 -3.38
N ASP A 40 0.73 26.45 -4.38
CA ASP A 40 1.40 27.75 -4.23
C ASP A 40 0.45 28.84 -3.72
N LYS A 41 -0.76 28.88 -4.26
CA LYS A 41 -1.80 29.84 -3.84
C LYS A 41 -2.22 29.64 -2.38
N LEU A 42 -2.44 28.40 -1.95
CA LEU A 42 -2.98 28.11 -0.63
C LEU A 42 -1.89 28.10 0.44
N SER A 43 -0.68 27.62 0.14
CA SER A 43 0.45 27.58 1.09
C SER A 43 0.98 28.97 1.48
N ASN A 44 0.76 29.99 0.63
CA ASN A 44 1.13 31.38 0.91
C ASN A 44 0.12 32.10 1.83
N ARG A 45 -0.99 31.45 2.17
CA ARG A 45 -2.00 32.00 3.10
C ARG A 45 -1.78 31.49 4.52
N SER A 46 -2.19 32.29 5.51
CA SER A 46 -2.21 31.81 6.89
C SER A 46 -3.14 30.60 7.03
N VAL A 47 -2.66 29.52 7.66
CA VAL A 47 -3.44 28.29 7.87
C VAL A 47 -4.77 28.54 8.59
N SER A 48 -4.79 29.53 9.48
CA SER A 48 -6.02 29.94 10.22
C SER A 48 -7.10 30.51 9.32
N THR A 49 -6.76 31.03 8.13
CA THR A 49 -7.72 31.62 7.16
C THR A 49 -8.23 30.62 6.14
N LEU A 50 -7.69 29.39 6.15
CA LEU A 50 -8.10 28.34 5.20
C LEU A 50 -9.38 27.66 5.71
N SER A 51 -10.34 27.49 4.79
CA SER A 51 -11.51 26.65 5.01
C SER A 51 -11.13 25.17 5.11
N ASP A 52 -12.01 24.34 5.67
CA ASP A 52 -11.79 22.89 5.75
C ASP A 52 -11.63 22.24 4.36
N ALA A 53 -12.32 22.77 3.34
CA ALA A 53 -12.17 22.30 1.97
C ALA A 53 -10.78 22.63 1.38
N GLU A 54 -10.27 23.84 1.64
CA GLU A 54 -8.92 24.25 1.20
C GLU A 54 -7.83 23.45 1.95
N LYS A 55 -8.02 23.20 3.25
CA LYS A 55 -7.12 22.36 4.05
C LYS A 55 -7.10 20.92 3.53
N LEU A 56 -8.26 20.34 3.20
CA LEU A 56 -8.34 19.02 2.61
C LEU A 56 -7.62 18.96 1.26
N THR A 57 -7.79 19.98 0.43
CA THR A 57 -7.10 20.08 -0.88
C THR A 57 -5.59 20.09 -0.68
N LEU A 58 -5.07 20.93 0.23
CA LEU A 58 -3.64 20.95 0.55
C LEU A 58 -3.15 19.61 1.12
N ALA A 59 -3.91 19.01 2.04
CA ALA A 59 -3.54 17.73 2.62
C ALA A 59 -3.41 16.63 1.55
N ASN A 60 -4.33 16.59 0.58
CA ASN A 60 -4.27 15.65 -0.54
C ASN A 60 -3.05 15.91 -1.45
N ILE A 61 -2.77 17.18 -1.76
CA ILE A 61 -1.62 17.57 -2.58
C ILE A 61 -0.31 17.22 -1.85
N TYR A 62 -0.20 17.53 -0.56
CA TYR A 62 0.98 17.16 0.24
C TYR A 62 1.15 15.65 0.36
N LEU A 63 0.07 14.87 0.47
CA LEU A 63 0.14 13.41 0.46
C LEU A 63 0.72 12.88 -0.85
N GLN A 64 0.25 13.43 -2.00
CA GLN A 64 0.78 13.11 -3.32
C GLN A 64 2.23 13.54 -3.49
N ASP A 65 2.60 14.73 -2.99
CA ASP A 65 3.96 15.31 -3.04
C ASP A 65 4.88 14.71 -1.95
N ARG A 66 4.44 13.66 -1.26
CA ARG A 66 5.18 12.96 -0.19
C ARG A 66 5.58 13.84 0.99
N LYS A 67 4.99 14.98 1.15
CA LYS A 67 5.07 15.84 2.34
C LYS A 67 4.13 15.30 3.42
N TYR A 68 4.44 14.07 3.88
CA TYR A 68 3.53 13.31 4.74
C TYR A 68 3.32 13.96 6.12
N SER A 69 4.31 14.67 6.64
CA SER A 69 4.20 15.40 7.92
C SER A 69 3.21 16.56 7.82
N GLU A 70 3.29 17.32 6.73
CA GLU A 70 2.39 18.43 6.43
C GLU A 70 0.98 17.91 6.15
N ALA A 71 0.86 16.86 5.35
CA ALA A 71 -0.42 16.21 5.10
C ALA A 71 -1.06 15.75 6.41
N LEU A 72 -0.31 15.06 7.27
CA LEU A 72 -0.81 14.57 8.57
C LEU A 72 -1.29 15.70 9.46
N SER A 73 -0.55 16.83 9.51
CA SER A 73 -0.93 17.99 10.31
C SER A 73 -2.30 18.55 9.91
N PHE A 74 -2.56 18.68 8.61
CA PHE A 74 -3.87 19.11 8.12
C PHE A 74 -4.98 18.09 8.38
N TYR A 75 -4.71 16.80 8.18
CA TYR A 75 -5.69 15.77 8.48
C TYR A 75 -5.99 15.65 9.97
N ASP A 76 -5.01 15.86 10.84
CA ASP A 76 -5.23 15.90 12.30
C ASP A 76 -6.21 17.04 12.65
N GLU A 77 -5.95 18.27 12.17
CA GLU A 77 -6.84 19.42 12.42
C GLU A 77 -8.26 19.17 11.85
N LEU A 78 -8.38 18.59 10.66
CA LEU A 78 -9.66 18.27 10.05
C LEU A 78 -10.42 17.18 10.84
N CYS A 79 -9.72 16.17 11.34
CA CYS A 79 -10.30 15.13 12.19
C CYS A 79 -10.74 15.66 13.55
N ASP A 80 -9.99 16.61 14.14
CA ASP A 80 -10.34 17.23 15.42
C ASP A 80 -11.63 18.05 15.30
N ARG A 81 -11.81 18.75 14.17
CA ARG A 81 -13.03 19.51 13.88
C ARG A 81 -14.22 18.64 13.52
N ASN A 82 -14.01 17.61 12.71
CA ASN A 82 -15.08 16.72 12.26
C ASN A 82 -14.56 15.27 12.11
N PRO A 83 -14.56 14.48 13.19
CA PRO A 83 -14.05 13.12 13.19
C PRO A 83 -14.90 12.12 12.36
N ASN A 84 -16.11 12.53 11.98
CA ASN A 84 -17.07 11.68 11.27
C ASN A 84 -16.99 11.81 9.72
N ARG A 85 -15.86 12.25 9.20
CA ARG A 85 -15.62 12.31 7.75
C ARG A 85 -14.64 11.20 7.34
N PHE A 86 -15.12 10.30 6.46
CA PHE A 86 -14.30 9.18 5.95
C PHE A 86 -12.97 9.68 5.37
N VAL A 87 -13.02 10.67 4.47
CA VAL A 87 -11.82 11.17 3.78
C VAL A 87 -10.77 11.74 4.74
N TYR A 88 -11.18 12.33 5.87
CA TYR A 88 -10.25 12.85 6.88
C TYR A 88 -9.57 11.70 7.61
N GLN A 89 -10.35 10.72 8.07
CA GLN A 89 -9.81 9.55 8.77
C GLN A 89 -8.92 8.72 7.85
N PHE A 90 -9.34 8.51 6.60
CA PHE A 90 -8.55 7.76 5.61
C PHE A 90 -7.22 8.46 5.32
N GLY A 91 -7.23 9.76 5.01
CA GLY A 91 -6.02 10.54 4.73
C GLY A 91 -5.06 10.61 5.92
N ARG A 92 -5.60 10.76 7.15
CA ARG A 92 -4.81 10.70 8.39
C ARG A 92 -4.12 9.35 8.54
N GLY A 93 -4.86 8.26 8.35
CA GLY A 93 -4.31 6.90 8.39
C GLY A 93 -3.22 6.68 7.36
N ALA A 94 -3.44 7.09 6.11
CA ALA A 94 -2.47 6.97 5.03
C ALA A 94 -1.19 7.77 5.33
N SER A 95 -1.30 9.04 5.72
CA SER A 95 -0.15 9.88 6.07
C SER A 95 0.67 9.29 7.23
N ALA A 96 -0.02 8.79 8.28
CA ALA A 96 0.65 8.12 9.40
C ALA A 96 1.36 6.82 8.97
N GLY A 97 0.78 6.07 8.03
CA GLY A 97 1.36 4.86 7.48
C GLY A 97 2.67 5.13 6.72
N PHE A 98 2.70 6.15 5.88
CA PHE A 98 3.91 6.54 5.16
C PHE A 98 5.01 7.07 6.11
N LEU A 99 4.64 7.86 7.12
CA LEU A 99 5.60 8.33 8.13
C LEU A 99 6.17 7.20 8.99
N LEU A 100 5.41 6.15 9.22
CA LEU A 100 5.87 4.97 9.97
C LEU A 100 7.10 4.33 9.32
N SER A 101 7.13 4.24 8.00
CA SER A 101 8.20 3.61 7.23
C SER A 101 9.54 4.36 7.32
N GLY A 102 9.53 5.67 7.57
CA GLY A 102 10.74 6.52 7.64
C GLY A 102 11.14 6.98 9.03
N THR A 103 10.48 6.51 10.11
CA THR A 103 10.66 7.07 11.46
C THR A 103 11.37 6.11 12.41
N PRO A 104 12.38 6.56 13.17
CA PRO A 104 13.04 5.75 14.21
C PRO A 104 12.05 5.18 15.24
N SER A 105 12.30 3.97 15.71
CA SER A 105 11.39 3.07 16.40
C SER A 105 10.56 3.62 17.55
N PHE A 106 11.10 4.50 18.40
CA PHE A 106 10.34 5.01 19.55
C PHE A 106 9.34 6.13 19.19
N ARG A 107 9.64 6.92 18.15
CA ARG A 107 8.73 7.95 17.64
C ARG A 107 7.63 7.37 16.75
N SER A 108 7.85 6.17 16.22
CA SER A 108 6.90 5.50 15.33
C SER A 108 5.65 5.01 16.06
N LEU A 109 5.68 4.81 17.38
CA LEU A 109 4.53 4.31 18.15
C LEU A 109 3.28 5.17 18.00
N ARG A 110 3.42 6.50 17.98
CA ARG A 110 2.28 7.40 17.75
C ARG A 110 1.65 7.17 16.37
N TYR A 111 2.48 6.96 15.35
CA TYR A 111 2.00 6.72 13.99
C TYR A 111 1.33 5.35 13.87
N VAL A 112 1.81 4.32 14.57
CA VAL A 112 1.16 3.00 14.64
C VAL A 112 -0.25 3.12 15.20
N VAL A 113 -0.41 3.84 16.33
CA VAL A 113 -1.72 4.05 16.95
C VAL A 113 -2.62 4.84 16.02
N GLN A 114 -2.12 5.94 15.45
CA GLN A 114 -2.86 6.83 14.57
C GLN A 114 -3.30 6.13 13.27
N LEU A 115 -2.39 5.39 12.62
CA LEU A 115 -2.66 4.54 11.47
C LEU A 115 -3.84 3.60 11.75
N ARG A 116 -3.73 2.78 12.79
CA ARG A 116 -4.75 1.77 13.12
C ARG A 116 -6.08 2.42 13.47
N THR A 117 -6.09 3.39 14.39
CA THR A 117 -7.36 4.00 14.85
C THR A 117 -8.07 4.78 13.75
N SER A 118 -7.31 5.41 12.84
CA SER A 118 -7.87 6.14 11.70
C SER A 118 -8.53 5.20 10.69
N PHE A 119 -7.90 4.10 10.34
CA PHE A 119 -8.53 3.12 9.45
C PHE A 119 -9.69 2.36 10.11
N GLU A 120 -9.63 2.09 11.42
CA GLU A 120 -10.78 1.57 12.17
C GLU A 120 -11.96 2.56 12.12
N ALA A 121 -11.70 3.86 12.24
CA ALA A 121 -12.72 4.91 12.09
C ALA A 121 -13.24 4.99 10.65
N ALA A 122 -12.36 4.96 9.65
CA ALA A 122 -12.74 4.98 8.24
C ALA A 122 -13.69 3.82 7.89
N VAL A 123 -13.38 2.60 8.32
CA VAL A 123 -14.25 1.42 8.09
C VAL A 123 -15.58 1.54 8.83
N ARG A 124 -15.62 2.14 10.03
CA ARG A 124 -16.91 2.40 10.70
C ARG A 124 -17.77 3.40 9.94
N LEU A 125 -17.15 4.43 9.36
CA LEU A 125 -17.85 5.48 8.60
C LEU A 125 -18.34 5.02 7.24
N GLN A 126 -17.53 4.19 6.56
CA GLN A 126 -17.88 3.57 5.27
C GLN A 126 -17.58 2.07 5.30
N PRO A 127 -18.52 1.25 5.78
CA PRO A 127 -18.30 -0.19 5.93
C PRO A 127 -18.00 -0.94 4.61
N ASN A 128 -18.41 -0.40 3.47
CA ASN A 128 -18.16 -1.01 2.16
C ASN A 128 -16.90 -0.48 1.46
N ALA A 129 -16.13 0.39 2.08
CA ALA A 129 -14.88 0.89 1.51
C ALA A 129 -13.80 -0.20 1.52
N ILE A 130 -13.66 -0.94 0.42
CA ILE A 130 -12.71 -2.05 0.27
C ILE A 130 -11.28 -1.59 0.54
N VAL A 131 -10.87 -0.43 0.03
CA VAL A 131 -9.52 0.11 0.23
C VAL A 131 -9.18 0.28 1.73
N ALA A 132 -10.13 0.77 2.54
CA ALA A 132 -9.92 0.92 3.99
C ALA A 132 -9.87 -0.44 4.71
N ARG A 133 -10.69 -1.41 4.27
CA ARG A 133 -10.65 -2.78 4.80
C ARG A 133 -9.36 -3.51 4.44
N ARG A 134 -8.85 -3.35 3.22
CA ARG A 134 -7.55 -3.90 2.80
C ARG A 134 -6.41 -3.30 3.64
N ALA A 135 -6.43 -1.99 3.89
CA ALA A 135 -5.48 -1.34 4.78
C ALA A 135 -5.55 -1.95 6.20
N LEU A 136 -6.74 -2.11 6.79
CA LEU A 136 -6.89 -2.74 8.11
C LEU A 136 -6.44 -4.21 8.13
N LEU A 137 -6.72 -4.98 7.09
CA LEU A 137 -6.24 -6.35 6.96
C LEU A 137 -4.71 -6.39 7.06
N ASN A 138 -4.04 -5.55 6.28
CA ASN A 138 -2.57 -5.46 6.27
C ASN A 138 -2.01 -4.98 7.63
N ILE A 139 -2.65 -3.98 8.25
CA ILE A 139 -2.28 -3.45 9.56
C ILE A 139 -2.38 -4.54 10.63
N TYR A 140 -3.49 -5.28 10.68
CA TYR A 140 -3.68 -6.33 11.67
C TYR A 140 -2.75 -7.52 11.48
N LEU A 141 -2.31 -7.82 10.26
CA LEU A 141 -1.32 -8.87 9.97
C LEU A 141 0.11 -8.41 10.18
N GLY A 142 0.41 -7.13 9.93
CA GLY A 142 1.76 -6.57 10.02
C GLY A 142 2.18 -6.14 11.41
N LEU A 143 1.24 -5.75 12.27
CA LEU A 143 1.57 -5.26 13.61
C LEU A 143 1.79 -6.39 14.61
N PRO A 144 2.74 -6.23 15.56
CA PRO A 144 2.83 -7.07 16.74
C PRO A 144 1.52 -7.03 17.55
N ARG A 145 1.20 -8.14 18.26
CA ARG A 145 -0.03 -8.23 19.07
C ARG A 145 -0.16 -7.11 20.10
N LEU A 146 0.94 -6.71 20.72
CA LEU A 146 0.99 -5.61 21.70
C LEU A 146 0.61 -4.25 21.09
N LEU A 147 0.78 -4.07 19.78
CA LEU A 147 0.44 -2.85 19.05
C LEU A 147 -0.92 -2.94 18.32
N GLY A 148 -1.66 -4.01 18.60
CA GLY A 148 -3.00 -4.22 18.07
C GLY A 148 -3.08 -5.15 16.86
N GLY A 149 -1.98 -5.83 16.50
CA GLY A 149 -1.99 -6.89 15.50
C GLY A 149 -2.90 -8.05 15.90
N SER A 150 -3.65 -8.61 14.95
CA SER A 150 -4.61 -9.67 15.22
C SER A 150 -5.01 -10.42 13.96
N LYS A 151 -4.58 -11.67 13.83
CA LYS A 151 -5.03 -12.55 12.73
C LYS A 151 -6.57 -12.70 12.69
N ALA A 152 -7.23 -12.71 13.84
CA ALA A 152 -8.69 -12.82 13.91
C ALA A 152 -9.39 -11.59 13.32
N LYS A 153 -8.92 -10.36 13.69
CA LYS A 153 -9.46 -9.12 13.10
C LYS A 153 -9.13 -9.01 11.61
N ALA A 154 -7.94 -9.41 11.19
CA ALA A 154 -7.59 -9.48 9.76
C ALA A 154 -8.55 -10.40 8.99
N LYS A 155 -8.83 -11.60 9.52
CA LYS A 155 -9.79 -12.54 8.92
C LYS A 155 -11.21 -11.98 8.85
N GLN A 156 -11.61 -11.14 9.82
CA GLN A 156 -12.90 -10.44 9.76
C GLN A 156 -12.95 -9.43 8.61
N GLN A 157 -11.86 -8.67 8.38
CA GLN A 157 -11.78 -7.76 7.24
C GLN A 157 -11.83 -8.54 5.92
N LEU A 158 -11.06 -9.63 5.80
CA LEU A 158 -11.08 -10.49 4.62
C LEU A 158 -12.50 -10.98 4.28
N LYS A 159 -13.21 -11.55 5.26
CA LYS A 159 -14.59 -12.00 5.05
C LYS A 159 -15.52 -10.88 4.59
N ALA A 160 -15.36 -9.68 5.15
CA ALA A 160 -16.17 -8.54 4.74
C ALA A 160 -15.87 -8.11 3.29
N ILE A 161 -14.59 -8.11 2.88
CA ILE A 161 -14.22 -7.82 1.48
C ILE A 161 -14.81 -8.88 0.53
N GLN A 162 -14.71 -10.16 0.88
CA GLN A 162 -15.28 -11.26 0.08
C GLN A 162 -16.79 -11.12 -0.14
N LEU A 163 -17.52 -10.58 0.83
CA LEU A 163 -18.96 -10.34 0.72
C LEU A 163 -19.30 -9.11 -0.14
N ILE A 164 -18.44 -8.10 -0.15
CA ILE A 164 -18.63 -6.86 -0.93
C ILE A 164 -18.28 -7.12 -2.41
N ASN A 165 -17.11 -7.66 -2.66
CA ASN A 165 -16.62 -7.97 -4.00
C ASN A 165 -15.76 -9.24 -3.96
N PRO A 166 -16.23 -10.36 -4.54
CA PRO A 166 -15.52 -11.65 -4.53
C PRO A 166 -14.12 -11.60 -5.14
N LEU A 167 -13.91 -10.84 -6.22
CA LEU A 167 -12.58 -10.69 -6.84
C LEU A 167 -11.59 -10.00 -5.88
N GLU A 168 -11.99 -8.85 -5.32
CA GLU A 168 -11.18 -8.13 -4.34
C GLU A 168 -10.94 -8.98 -3.08
N GLY A 169 -11.95 -9.78 -2.70
CA GLY A 169 -11.86 -10.71 -1.60
C GLY A 169 -10.88 -11.84 -1.85
N ALA A 170 -10.84 -12.39 -3.07
CA ALA A 170 -9.87 -13.41 -3.45
C ALA A 170 -8.46 -12.86 -3.45
N LEU A 171 -8.22 -11.66 -4.02
CA LEU A 171 -6.91 -11.00 -4.01
C LEU A 171 -6.44 -10.65 -2.58
N ALA A 172 -7.33 -10.11 -1.75
CA ALA A 172 -7.04 -9.91 -0.32
C ALA A 172 -6.75 -11.24 0.40
N GLY A 173 -7.41 -12.32 -0.02
CA GLY A 173 -7.19 -13.68 0.47
C GLY A 173 -5.81 -14.22 0.13
N VAL A 174 -5.31 -13.94 -1.07
CA VAL A 174 -3.92 -14.24 -1.48
C VAL A 174 -2.93 -13.57 -0.54
N ILE A 175 -3.08 -12.27 -0.29
CA ILE A 175 -2.20 -11.53 0.64
C ILE A 175 -2.29 -12.08 2.07
N TYR A 176 -3.51 -12.43 2.52
CA TYR A 176 -3.70 -13.06 3.83
C TYR A 176 -2.97 -14.40 3.93
N ALA A 177 -3.08 -15.25 2.90
CA ALA A 177 -2.44 -16.57 2.83
C ALA A 177 -0.91 -16.45 2.88
N ILE A 178 -0.33 -15.54 2.10
CA ILE A 178 1.11 -15.24 2.13
C ILE A 178 1.57 -14.86 3.54
N LYS A 179 0.89 -13.89 4.16
CA LYS A 179 1.25 -13.39 5.50
C LYS A 179 1.01 -14.39 6.64
N THR A 180 0.20 -15.41 6.39
CA THR A 180 -0.04 -16.50 7.35
C THR A 180 0.71 -17.78 7.01
N ASN A 181 1.44 -17.79 5.90
CA ASN A 181 2.19 -18.95 5.36
C ASN A 181 1.29 -20.17 5.11
N ASP A 182 0.15 -19.93 4.45
CA ASP A 182 -0.85 -20.96 4.12
C ASP A 182 -0.91 -21.17 2.61
N GLN A 183 -0.12 -22.13 2.11
CA GLN A 183 -0.02 -22.45 0.67
C GLN A 183 -1.37 -22.90 0.10
N SER A 184 -2.11 -23.75 0.80
CA SER A 184 -3.39 -24.25 0.32
C SER A 184 -4.42 -23.13 0.16
N ALA A 185 -4.46 -22.19 1.11
CA ALA A 185 -5.29 -21.01 0.99
C ALA A 185 -4.84 -20.10 -0.16
N PHE A 186 -3.52 -19.94 -0.37
CA PHE A 186 -2.99 -19.20 -1.50
C PHE A 186 -3.48 -19.77 -2.83
N ASP A 187 -3.29 -21.08 -3.06
CA ASP A 187 -3.67 -21.75 -4.30
C ASP A 187 -5.17 -21.59 -4.59
N GLN A 188 -6.02 -21.77 -3.57
CA GLN A 188 -7.45 -21.59 -3.67
C GLN A 188 -7.83 -20.15 -4.05
N GLN A 189 -7.27 -19.17 -3.37
CA GLN A 189 -7.60 -17.76 -3.59
C GLN A 189 -7.05 -17.24 -4.93
N ALA A 190 -5.85 -17.68 -5.33
CA ALA A 190 -5.26 -17.35 -6.62
C ALA A 190 -6.12 -17.90 -7.77
N GLN A 191 -6.62 -19.14 -7.66
CA GLN A 191 -7.53 -19.71 -8.64
C GLN A 191 -8.86 -18.95 -8.70
N MET A 192 -9.44 -18.60 -7.56
CA MET A 192 -10.67 -17.81 -7.51
C MET A 192 -10.51 -16.46 -8.22
N ALA A 193 -9.42 -15.74 -7.93
CA ALA A 193 -9.13 -14.45 -8.57
C ALA A 193 -8.87 -14.59 -10.08
N PHE A 194 -8.09 -15.61 -10.49
CA PHE A 194 -7.74 -15.84 -11.88
C PHE A 194 -8.95 -16.18 -12.74
N HIS A 195 -9.88 -16.98 -12.23
CA HIS A 195 -11.08 -17.40 -12.97
C HIS A 195 -12.27 -16.44 -12.83
N ASP A 196 -12.16 -15.40 -11.99
CA ASP A 196 -13.21 -14.40 -11.89
C ASP A 196 -13.26 -13.55 -13.17
N SER A 197 -14.41 -13.59 -13.83
CA SER A 197 -14.70 -12.79 -15.04
C SER A 197 -15.92 -11.87 -14.86
N LYS A 198 -16.52 -11.86 -13.68
CA LYS A 198 -17.81 -11.19 -13.42
C LYS A 198 -17.63 -9.88 -12.66
N HIS A 199 -16.63 -9.81 -11.79
CA HIS A 199 -16.43 -8.67 -10.92
C HIS A 199 -15.38 -7.71 -11.48
N GLN A 200 -15.55 -6.43 -11.17
CA GLN A 200 -14.61 -5.37 -11.57
C GLN A 200 -13.66 -5.04 -10.42
N PHE A 201 -12.49 -4.54 -10.77
CA PHE A 201 -11.55 -4.01 -9.79
C PHE A 201 -12.08 -2.74 -9.16
N GLU A 202 -12.09 -2.67 -7.85
CA GLU A 202 -12.39 -1.47 -7.08
C GLU A 202 -11.12 -0.78 -6.57
N VAL A 203 -10.02 -1.53 -6.46
CA VAL A 203 -8.70 -1.04 -6.05
C VAL A 203 -7.71 -1.22 -7.19
N ASN A 204 -6.93 -0.17 -7.50
CA ASN A 204 -5.99 -0.25 -8.61
C ASN A 204 -4.88 -1.29 -8.37
N ASP A 205 -4.39 -1.39 -7.13
CA ASP A 205 -3.39 -2.40 -6.73
C ASP A 205 -3.80 -3.84 -7.10
N SER A 206 -5.10 -4.12 -7.11
CA SER A 206 -5.65 -5.43 -7.45
C SER A 206 -5.35 -5.85 -8.89
N ARG A 207 -5.17 -4.89 -9.81
CA ARG A 207 -4.72 -5.17 -11.19
C ARG A 207 -3.28 -5.68 -11.21
N TYR A 208 -2.41 -5.02 -10.43
CA TYR A 208 -1.02 -5.46 -10.28
C TYR A 208 -0.94 -6.86 -9.66
N GLU A 209 -1.67 -7.10 -8.58
CA GLU A 209 -1.72 -8.39 -7.89
C GLU A 209 -2.18 -9.52 -8.83
N LEU A 210 -3.27 -9.30 -9.57
CA LEU A 210 -3.76 -10.31 -10.52
C LEU A 210 -2.79 -10.47 -11.71
N ALA A 211 -2.06 -9.44 -12.11
CA ALA A 211 -1.03 -9.56 -13.13
C ALA A 211 0.10 -10.50 -12.68
N MET A 212 0.57 -10.35 -11.44
CA MET A 212 1.60 -11.24 -10.87
C MET A 212 1.12 -12.68 -10.79
N ILE A 213 -0.11 -12.89 -10.32
CA ILE A 213 -0.73 -14.21 -10.28
C ILE A 213 -0.85 -14.79 -11.70
N SER A 214 -1.33 -14.00 -12.66
CA SER A 214 -1.53 -14.46 -14.05
C SER A 214 -0.21 -14.86 -14.72
N GLY A 215 0.82 -14.01 -14.64
CA GLY A 215 2.10 -14.25 -15.32
C GLY A 215 2.96 -15.30 -14.61
N HIS A 216 3.18 -15.14 -13.30
CA HIS A 216 4.14 -15.99 -12.59
C HIS A 216 3.55 -17.30 -12.05
N TYR A 217 2.24 -17.34 -11.76
CA TYR A 217 1.63 -18.56 -11.23
C TYR A 217 0.90 -19.38 -12.28
N PHE A 218 0.21 -18.74 -13.22
CA PHE A 218 -0.55 -19.41 -14.29
C PHE A 218 0.09 -19.35 -15.68
N ASP A 219 1.26 -18.71 -15.84
CA ASP A 219 1.99 -18.54 -17.12
C ASP A 219 1.15 -17.79 -18.20
N ASP A 220 0.11 -17.07 -17.83
CA ASP A 220 -0.68 -16.23 -18.74
C ASP A 220 -0.05 -14.82 -18.88
N ASN A 221 1.07 -14.78 -19.60
CA ASN A 221 1.82 -13.55 -19.87
C ASN A 221 1.02 -12.51 -20.66
N LYS A 222 0.08 -12.94 -21.50
CA LYS A 222 -0.77 -12.01 -22.25
C LYS A 222 -1.70 -11.25 -21.34
N ARG A 223 -2.35 -11.95 -20.41
CA ARG A 223 -3.22 -11.35 -19.41
C ARG A 223 -2.43 -10.47 -18.44
N ALA A 224 -1.27 -10.94 -17.98
CA ALA A 224 -0.37 -10.18 -17.12
C ALA A 224 0.02 -8.84 -17.73
N LYS A 225 0.47 -8.81 -19.00
CA LYS A 225 0.81 -7.58 -19.73
C LYS A 225 -0.37 -6.61 -19.81
N LYS A 226 -1.57 -7.12 -20.12
CA LYS A 226 -2.76 -6.28 -20.18
C LYS A 226 -3.05 -5.64 -18.82
N LEU A 227 -3.06 -6.42 -17.75
CA LEU A 227 -3.34 -5.95 -16.39
C LEU A 227 -2.31 -4.94 -15.89
N LEU A 228 -1.02 -5.12 -16.21
CA LEU A 228 0.04 -4.15 -15.87
C LEU A 228 -0.14 -2.82 -16.59
N ASN A 229 -0.53 -2.84 -17.88
CA ASN A 229 -0.84 -1.62 -18.62
C ASN A 229 -2.10 -0.94 -18.07
N ASP A 230 -3.14 -1.70 -17.73
CA ASP A 230 -4.35 -1.18 -17.10
C ASP A 230 -4.05 -0.57 -15.71
N PHE A 231 -3.14 -1.19 -14.94
CA PHE A 231 -2.64 -0.64 -13.68
C PHE A 231 -1.95 0.71 -13.90
N LEU A 232 -1.01 0.79 -14.84
CA LEU A 232 -0.27 2.02 -15.16
C LEU A 232 -1.18 3.14 -15.65
N ALA A 233 -2.21 2.82 -16.43
CA ALA A 233 -3.18 3.80 -16.92
C ALA A 233 -4.05 4.40 -15.81
N ASN A 234 -4.21 3.70 -14.68
CA ASN A 234 -5.02 4.11 -13.53
C ASN A 234 -4.16 4.44 -12.29
N ALA A 235 -2.82 4.49 -12.43
CA ALA A 235 -1.92 4.70 -11.31
C ALA A 235 -2.15 6.04 -10.62
N ASN A 236 -2.15 6.02 -9.29
CA ASN A 236 -2.35 7.19 -8.45
C ASN A 236 -1.43 7.17 -7.22
N ALA A 237 -1.31 8.30 -6.55
CA ALA A 237 -0.41 8.46 -5.40
C ALA A 237 -0.82 7.62 -4.17
N GLY A 238 -2.03 7.07 -4.16
CA GLY A 238 -2.54 6.23 -3.07
C GLY A 238 -2.28 4.74 -3.29
N ASP A 239 -1.76 4.34 -4.46
CA ASP A 239 -1.46 2.95 -4.75
C ASP A 239 -0.31 2.43 -3.86
N GLN A 240 -0.45 1.20 -3.41
CA GLN A 240 0.56 0.52 -2.61
C GLN A 240 1.79 0.14 -3.46
N TYR A 241 1.55 -0.25 -4.73
CA TYR A 241 2.60 -0.61 -5.66
C TYR A 241 3.02 0.60 -6.50
N PRO A 242 4.30 1.01 -6.46
CA PRO A 242 4.81 2.06 -7.33
C PRO A 242 4.69 1.70 -8.82
N PRO A 243 4.38 2.66 -9.71
CA PRO A 243 4.29 2.40 -11.16
C PRO A 243 5.56 1.78 -11.78
N VAL A 244 6.73 2.05 -11.20
CA VAL A 244 8.00 1.48 -11.65
C VAL A 244 8.01 -0.05 -11.55
N PHE A 245 7.33 -0.65 -10.56
CA PHE A 245 7.21 -2.12 -10.46
C PHE A 245 6.49 -2.70 -11.68
N ALA A 246 5.39 -2.09 -12.09
CA ALA A 246 4.66 -2.57 -13.27
C ALA A 246 5.48 -2.41 -14.56
N ARG A 247 6.24 -1.32 -14.71
CA ARG A 247 7.15 -1.13 -15.86
C ARG A 247 8.25 -2.19 -15.88
N TYR A 248 8.85 -2.48 -14.73
CA TYR A 248 9.86 -3.53 -14.58
C TYR A 248 9.29 -4.89 -15.00
N ARG A 249 8.11 -5.26 -14.49
CA ARG A 249 7.45 -6.53 -14.83
C ARG A 249 7.06 -6.63 -16.31
N LEU A 250 6.65 -5.52 -16.93
CA LEU A 250 6.41 -5.49 -18.37
C LEU A 250 7.68 -5.73 -19.17
N ALA A 251 8.79 -5.15 -18.75
CA ALA A 251 10.09 -5.37 -19.41
C ALA A 251 10.54 -6.83 -19.29
N GLU A 252 10.45 -7.45 -18.09
CA GLU A 252 10.71 -8.88 -17.92
C GLU A 252 9.86 -9.74 -18.87
N LEU A 253 8.56 -9.47 -18.93
CA LEU A 253 7.62 -10.23 -19.77
C LEU A 253 7.84 -10.01 -21.28
N ASN A 254 8.43 -8.89 -21.69
CA ASN A 254 8.72 -8.61 -23.10
C ASN A 254 10.07 -9.17 -23.55
N ASN A 255 10.92 -9.64 -22.65
CA ASN A 255 12.33 -9.93 -22.88
C ASN A 255 13.06 -8.71 -23.49
N ASP A 256 12.66 -7.51 -23.07
CA ASP A 256 13.29 -6.28 -23.53
C ASP A 256 14.75 -6.26 -23.04
N ASN A 257 15.65 -5.81 -23.93
CA ASN A 257 17.05 -5.66 -23.55
C ASN A 257 17.13 -4.66 -22.37
N PRO A 258 17.67 -5.08 -21.20
CA PRO A 258 17.82 -4.19 -20.05
C PRO A 258 18.51 -2.86 -20.39
N LEU A 259 19.39 -2.83 -21.40
CA LEU A 259 20.07 -1.61 -21.84
C LEU A 259 19.15 -0.54 -22.48
N LEU A 260 17.94 -0.89 -22.89
CA LEU A 260 16.92 0.06 -23.36
C LEU A 260 16.12 0.70 -22.21
N LEU A 261 16.29 0.18 -21.00
CA LEU A 261 15.65 0.64 -19.77
C LEU A 261 16.52 1.66 -19.00
N ASN A 262 17.42 2.34 -19.67
CA ASN A 262 18.56 3.05 -19.11
C ASN A 262 18.29 4.10 -18.00
N PRO A 263 17.15 4.76 -17.82
CA PRO A 263 16.83 5.44 -16.57
C PRO A 263 16.24 4.51 -15.51
N ILE A 264 15.76 3.33 -15.89
CA ILE A 264 15.14 2.35 -14.98
C ILE A 264 16.21 1.38 -14.43
N ILE A 265 17.35 1.19 -15.12
CA ILE A 265 18.39 0.21 -14.74
C ILE A 265 19.21 0.66 -13.54
N GLU A 266 19.49 1.93 -13.39
CA GLU A 266 20.11 2.45 -12.14
C GLU A 266 19.13 2.29 -10.96
N GLU A 267 17.83 2.42 -11.22
CA GLU A 267 16.75 2.10 -10.29
C GLU A 267 16.62 0.58 -10.06
N VAL A 268 16.86 -0.27 -11.07
CA VAL A 268 16.68 -1.74 -11.04
C VAL A 268 17.75 -2.46 -10.22
N ALA A 269 18.99 -2.00 -10.18
CA ALA A 269 20.02 -2.63 -9.35
C ALA A 269 19.71 -2.53 -7.84
N GLU A 270 18.99 -1.49 -7.44
CA GLU A 270 18.45 -1.35 -6.09
C GLU A 270 17.06 -1.99 -5.94
N ILE A 271 16.30 -2.12 -7.05
CA ILE A 271 14.95 -2.69 -7.11
C ILE A 271 14.92 -4.17 -6.73
N ASP A 272 15.88 -5.00 -7.12
CA ASP A 272 15.82 -6.44 -6.82
C ASP A 272 15.82 -6.70 -5.32
N THR A 273 16.70 -6.03 -4.57
CA THR A 273 16.71 -6.10 -3.10
C THR A 273 15.42 -5.50 -2.50
N PHE A 274 14.87 -4.50 -3.15
CA PHE A 274 13.68 -3.80 -2.74
C PHE A 274 12.40 -4.62 -3.04
N LEU A 275 12.30 -5.23 -4.22
CA LEU A 275 11.18 -6.11 -4.58
C LEU A 275 11.08 -7.33 -3.66
N GLU A 276 12.21 -7.89 -3.21
CA GLU A 276 12.19 -8.96 -2.21
C GLU A 276 11.53 -8.52 -0.90
N THR A 277 11.67 -7.26 -0.53
CA THR A 277 11.16 -6.73 0.73
C THR A 277 9.73 -6.19 0.60
N TYR A 278 9.42 -5.51 -0.51
CA TYR A 278 8.19 -4.71 -0.66
C TYR A 278 7.19 -5.25 -1.68
N ASP A 279 7.57 -6.26 -2.48
CA ASP A 279 6.64 -7.04 -3.30
C ASP A 279 6.55 -8.48 -2.78
N PRO A 280 5.90 -8.70 -1.62
CA PRO A 280 5.81 -10.00 -0.99
C PRO A 280 5.05 -11.02 -1.84
N LEU A 281 4.20 -10.56 -2.75
CA LEU A 281 3.44 -11.42 -3.66
C LEU A 281 4.36 -12.05 -4.69
N SER A 282 5.15 -11.25 -5.41
CA SER A 282 6.09 -11.76 -6.42
C SER A 282 7.17 -12.63 -5.80
N SER A 283 7.70 -12.22 -4.64
CA SER A 283 8.69 -13.00 -3.90
C SER A 283 8.14 -14.36 -3.47
N TYR A 284 6.91 -14.39 -2.96
CA TYR A 284 6.25 -15.63 -2.56
C TYR A 284 6.02 -16.56 -3.74
N ILE A 285 5.48 -16.05 -4.87
CA ILE A 285 5.20 -16.86 -6.06
C ILE A 285 6.49 -17.48 -6.62
N ARG A 286 7.59 -16.72 -6.71
CA ARG A 286 8.89 -17.23 -7.14
C ARG A 286 9.41 -18.36 -6.25
N ASN A 287 9.17 -18.28 -4.95
CA ASN A 287 9.63 -19.32 -4.01
C ASN A 287 8.82 -20.61 -4.08
N ILE A 288 7.54 -20.55 -4.43
CA ILE A 288 6.68 -21.73 -4.52
C ILE A 288 6.66 -22.38 -5.92
N LYS A 289 7.04 -21.62 -6.94
CA LYS A 289 7.17 -22.06 -8.33
C LYS A 289 8.57 -21.66 -8.84
N PRO A 290 9.65 -22.31 -8.41
CA PRO A 290 10.98 -22.02 -8.92
C PRO A 290 11.02 -22.34 -10.44
N ASN A 291 11.65 -21.43 -11.21
CA ASN A 291 11.86 -21.59 -12.65
C ASN A 291 12.63 -22.86 -12.98
#